data_6124b9f588913228923ce94274b9b7ca
#
_entry.id   6124b9f588913228923ce94274b9b7ca
#
_cell.length_a   1.000
_cell.length_b   1.000
_cell.length_c   1.000
_cell.angle_alpha   90.00
_cell.angle_beta   90.00
_cell.angle_gamma   90.00
#
_symmetry.space_group_name_H-M   'P 1'
#
loop_
_entity.id
_entity.type
_entity.pdbx_description
1 polymer ?
#
loop_
_entity_poly.entity_id
_entity_poly.type
_entity_poly.pdbx_seq_one_letter_code
_entity_poly.pdbx_strand_id
1 'polypeptide(L)'
;KGISFSCCFDTYTDMCKIVEFFNQNDKIFYPYSIIYNQIGKYNTTYYDYCDRAHEQGIITEEPDTFEKTVNILQKDFIEKITKDNSVSSVGVLYLFMGLINIIWRSRGRMPKNKLACTPGSKIAVSPEGDFFVCEKVSQMCSIGNVNEKLDMNKVNRLNKEYLDIRRKYCSDCSISRLCSVCFMHLAQDQHLEFNKDLCKDNRQLIPNSLKTVFSVLENNPQAFDVLLPEDLEKPVYEV
;
A
#
# COMPACT_ATOMS: atom_id res chain seq x y z
N LYS A 1 -23.93 1.78 -0.37
CA LYS A 1 -22.91 0.71 -0.37
C LYS A 1 -22.00 1.01 -1.55
N GLY A 2 -20.70 1.25 -1.31
CA GLY A 2 -19.72 1.50 -2.36
C GLY A 2 -19.17 0.19 -2.93
N ILE A 3 -18.72 0.22 -4.18
CA ILE A 3 -17.94 -0.83 -4.81
C ILE A 3 -16.49 -0.34 -4.88
N SER A 4 -15.54 -1.21 -4.56
CA SER A 4 -14.12 -0.93 -4.71
C SER A 4 -13.53 -1.88 -5.74
N PHE A 5 -12.63 -1.37 -6.57
CA PHE A 5 -11.90 -2.15 -7.55
C PHE A 5 -10.46 -2.33 -7.07
N SER A 6 -9.96 -3.55 -7.14
CA SER A 6 -8.56 -3.85 -6.84
C SER A 6 -7.83 -4.16 -8.14
N CYS A 7 -6.86 -3.32 -8.48
CA CYS A 7 -5.97 -3.52 -9.60
C CYS A 7 -4.64 -4.09 -9.07
N CYS A 8 -4.33 -5.33 -9.39
CA CYS A 8 -3.04 -5.93 -9.08
C CYS A 8 -2.05 -5.68 -10.21
N PHE A 9 -0.83 -5.30 -9.87
CA PHE A 9 0.22 -5.01 -10.85
C PHE A 9 1.59 -5.49 -10.33
N ASP A 10 2.53 -5.59 -11.23
CA ASP A 10 3.90 -6.03 -11.00
C ASP A 10 4.93 -5.07 -11.63
N THR A 11 6.20 -5.46 -11.66
CA THR A 11 7.29 -4.63 -12.19
C THR A 11 7.26 -4.50 -13.72
N TYR A 12 6.61 -5.41 -14.43
CA TYR A 12 6.44 -5.39 -15.89
C TYR A 12 5.23 -4.56 -16.33
N THR A 13 4.34 -4.19 -15.41
CA THR A 13 3.07 -3.54 -15.72
C THR A 13 3.27 -2.11 -16.23
N ASP A 14 2.69 -1.80 -17.39
CA ASP A 14 2.58 -0.44 -17.90
C ASP A 14 1.42 0.31 -17.23
N MET A 15 1.76 1.16 -16.26
CA MET A 15 0.76 1.93 -15.50
C MET A 15 0.07 3.01 -16.31
N CYS A 16 0.66 3.47 -17.42
CA CYS A 16 -0.01 4.41 -18.34
C CYS A 16 -1.23 3.75 -18.98
N LYS A 17 -1.10 2.50 -19.44
CA LYS A 17 -2.22 1.74 -20.01
C LYS A 17 -3.32 1.48 -18.97
N ILE A 18 -2.93 1.17 -17.73
CA ILE A 18 -3.89 0.95 -16.64
C ILE A 18 -4.67 2.23 -16.32
N VAL A 19 -3.97 3.35 -16.18
CA VAL A 19 -4.59 4.65 -15.91
C VAL A 19 -5.51 5.06 -17.07
N GLU A 20 -5.07 4.86 -18.31
CA GLU A 20 -5.89 5.12 -19.49
C GLU A 20 -7.19 4.30 -19.49
N PHE A 21 -7.12 3.02 -19.15
CA PHE A 21 -8.30 2.17 -19.02
C PHE A 21 -9.30 2.76 -18.01
N PHE A 22 -8.86 3.18 -16.83
CA PHE A 22 -9.74 3.78 -15.84
C PHE A 22 -10.31 5.13 -16.29
N ASN A 23 -9.54 5.92 -17.03
CA ASN A 23 -10.00 7.20 -17.59
C ASN A 23 -11.08 7.03 -18.65
N GLN A 24 -10.93 6.05 -19.55
CA GLN A 24 -11.92 5.75 -20.59
C GLN A 24 -13.23 5.19 -19.98
N ASN A 25 -13.19 4.70 -18.77
CA ASN A 25 -14.32 4.09 -18.08
C ASN A 25 -14.72 4.85 -16.80
N ASP A 26 -14.44 6.14 -16.73
CA ASP A 26 -14.66 7.01 -15.57
C ASP A 26 -16.10 6.96 -15.02
N LYS A 27 -17.09 6.83 -15.90
CA LYS A 27 -18.50 6.70 -15.57
C LYS A 27 -18.83 5.41 -14.79
N ILE A 28 -18.04 4.38 -14.98
CA ILE A 28 -18.20 3.08 -14.28
C ILE A 28 -17.50 3.13 -12.92
N PHE A 29 -16.32 3.75 -12.88
CA PHE A 29 -15.45 3.74 -11.72
C PHE A 29 -15.67 4.90 -10.75
N TYR A 30 -16.28 5.99 -11.20
CA TYR A 30 -16.68 7.10 -10.34
C TYR A 30 -18.11 6.88 -9.77
N PRO A 31 -18.36 7.05 -8.50
CA PRO A 31 -17.53 7.45 -7.34
C PRO A 31 -16.85 6.26 -6.62
N TYR A 32 -16.39 5.29 -7.33
CA TYR A 32 -15.80 4.07 -6.76
C TYR A 32 -14.32 4.25 -6.47
N SER A 33 -13.83 3.62 -5.40
CA SER A 33 -12.42 3.64 -5.08
C SER A 33 -11.67 2.60 -5.92
N ILE A 34 -10.52 2.99 -6.45
CA ILE A 34 -9.56 2.11 -7.11
C ILE A 34 -8.43 1.85 -6.10
N ILE A 35 -8.14 0.59 -5.84
CA ILE A 35 -7.05 0.20 -4.97
C ILE A 35 -5.95 -0.41 -5.83
N TYR A 36 -4.80 0.23 -5.88
CA TYR A 36 -3.63 -0.28 -6.57
C TYR A 36 -2.81 -1.16 -5.62
N ASN A 37 -2.67 -2.43 -5.96
CA ASN A 37 -1.96 -3.42 -5.17
C ASN A 37 -0.78 -3.98 -5.95
N GLN A 38 0.44 -3.61 -5.56
CA GLN A 38 1.63 -4.22 -6.12
C GLN A 38 1.76 -5.66 -5.61
N ILE A 39 2.07 -6.59 -6.51
CA ILE A 39 2.43 -7.95 -6.15
C ILE A 39 3.76 -7.90 -5.39
N GLY A 40 3.77 -8.43 -4.17
CA GLY A 40 4.95 -8.41 -3.31
C GLY A 40 6.09 -9.21 -3.90
N LYS A 41 7.32 -8.74 -3.68
CA LYS A 41 8.55 -9.42 -4.13
C LYS A 41 9.02 -10.53 -3.17
N TYR A 42 8.42 -10.61 -1.99
CA TYR A 42 8.86 -11.50 -0.92
C TYR A 42 7.95 -12.73 -0.80
N ASN A 43 8.55 -13.88 -0.52
CA ASN A 43 7.84 -15.15 -0.28
C ASN A 43 6.90 -15.58 -1.42
N THR A 44 7.34 -15.37 -2.66
CA THR A 44 6.58 -15.75 -3.86
C THR A 44 7.54 -16.18 -4.97
N THR A 45 7.14 -17.15 -5.75
CA THR A 45 7.82 -17.56 -7.00
C THR A 45 7.27 -16.83 -8.23
N TYR A 46 6.40 -15.85 -8.02
CA TYR A 46 5.74 -15.12 -9.10
C TYR A 46 6.75 -14.42 -10.02
N TYR A 47 7.74 -13.74 -9.46
CA TYR A 47 8.74 -13.04 -10.25
C TYR A 47 9.68 -13.99 -11.01
N ASP A 48 10.02 -15.15 -10.44
CA ASP A 48 10.77 -16.19 -11.16
C ASP A 48 9.98 -16.70 -12.38
N TYR A 49 8.65 -16.74 -12.28
CA TYR A 49 7.78 -17.04 -13.42
C TYR A 49 7.78 -15.90 -14.44
N CYS A 50 7.63 -14.65 -14.01
CA CYS A 50 7.64 -13.49 -14.89
C CYS A 50 8.97 -13.37 -15.66
N ASP A 51 10.10 -13.56 -14.98
CA ASP A 51 11.43 -13.50 -15.59
C ASP A 51 11.57 -14.57 -16.69
N ARG A 52 11.17 -15.80 -16.41
CA ARG A 52 11.16 -16.87 -17.42
C ARG A 52 10.20 -16.58 -18.59
N ALA A 53 9.04 -16.03 -18.31
CA ALA A 53 8.06 -15.67 -19.33
C ALA A 53 8.56 -14.52 -20.22
N HIS A 54 9.30 -13.58 -19.63
CA HIS A 54 9.99 -12.52 -20.38
C HIS A 54 11.10 -13.08 -21.26
N GLU A 55 11.97 -13.95 -20.74
CA GLU A 55 13.01 -14.64 -21.52
C GLU A 55 12.46 -15.44 -22.71
N GLN A 56 11.22 -15.96 -22.55
CA GLN A 56 10.50 -16.69 -23.60
C GLN A 56 9.74 -15.77 -24.57
N GLY A 57 9.75 -14.46 -24.34
CA GLY A 57 9.00 -13.49 -25.15
C GLY A 57 7.48 -13.52 -24.96
N ILE A 58 6.99 -14.15 -23.90
CA ILE A 58 5.57 -14.17 -23.52
C ILE A 58 5.19 -12.83 -22.89
N ILE A 59 6.04 -12.32 -22.00
CA ILE A 59 5.96 -10.94 -21.49
C ILE A 59 6.90 -10.11 -22.34
N THR A 60 6.38 -9.07 -22.96
CA THR A 60 7.12 -8.18 -23.88
C THR A 60 7.57 -6.89 -23.23
N GLU A 61 6.96 -6.53 -22.11
CA GLU A 61 7.34 -5.37 -21.33
C GLU A 61 8.64 -5.65 -20.54
N GLU A 62 9.47 -4.62 -20.36
CA GLU A 62 10.72 -4.69 -19.62
C GLU A 62 10.48 -4.75 -18.10
N PRO A 63 11.36 -5.36 -17.31
CA PRO A 63 11.21 -5.50 -15.86
C PRO A 63 11.11 -4.18 -15.08
N ASP A 64 11.50 -3.05 -15.68
CA ASP A 64 11.44 -1.71 -15.11
C ASP A 64 10.31 -0.84 -15.68
N THR A 65 9.41 -1.44 -16.46
CA THR A 65 8.30 -0.73 -17.13
C THR A 65 7.39 -0.03 -16.12
N PHE A 66 7.09 -0.68 -15.00
CA PHE A 66 6.32 -0.07 -13.92
C PHE A 66 6.98 1.22 -13.40
N GLU A 67 8.25 1.18 -13.07
CA GLU A 67 8.97 2.34 -12.52
C GLU A 67 9.01 3.49 -13.52
N LYS A 68 9.30 3.21 -14.80
CA LYS A 68 9.33 4.21 -15.86
C LYS A 68 7.98 4.89 -16.05
N THR A 69 6.90 4.11 -16.12
CA THR A 69 5.56 4.62 -16.37
C THR A 69 4.97 5.37 -15.17
N VAL A 70 5.22 4.90 -13.95
CA VAL A 70 4.84 5.64 -12.73
C VAL A 70 5.57 6.98 -12.64
N ASN A 71 6.85 7.04 -12.97
CA ASN A 71 7.61 8.29 -12.95
C ASN A 71 7.04 9.33 -13.94
N ILE A 72 6.60 8.89 -15.14
CA ILE A 72 5.92 9.76 -16.12
C ILE A 72 4.62 10.30 -15.52
N LEU A 73 3.77 9.42 -14.98
CA LEU A 73 2.49 9.79 -14.41
C LEU A 73 2.65 10.70 -13.18
N GLN A 74 3.66 10.46 -12.35
CA GLN A 74 3.94 11.29 -11.18
C GLN A 74 4.38 12.70 -11.56
N LYS A 75 5.22 12.82 -12.58
CA LYS A 75 5.65 14.13 -13.07
C LYS A 75 4.46 14.94 -13.61
N ASP A 76 3.61 14.33 -14.43
CA ASP A 76 2.40 14.96 -14.95
C ASP A 76 1.44 15.38 -13.81
N PHE A 77 1.22 14.48 -12.84
CA PHE A 77 0.38 14.76 -11.68
C PHE A 77 0.89 15.96 -10.87
N ILE A 78 2.18 15.98 -10.55
CA ILE A 78 2.79 17.06 -9.77
C ILE A 78 2.70 18.38 -10.53
N GLU A 79 2.97 18.37 -11.83
CA GLU A 79 2.93 19.57 -12.67
C GLU A 79 1.51 20.17 -12.70
N LYS A 80 0.50 19.35 -12.93
CA LYS A 80 -0.91 19.79 -13.02
C LYS A 80 -1.44 20.29 -11.68
N ILE A 81 -1.21 19.55 -10.61
CA ILE A 81 -1.73 19.95 -9.30
C ILE A 81 -1.04 21.19 -8.75
N THR A 82 0.21 21.42 -9.15
CA THR A 82 0.96 22.63 -8.77
C THR A 82 0.47 23.86 -9.53
N LYS A 83 0.18 23.74 -10.84
CA LYS A 83 -0.19 24.88 -11.69
C LYS A 83 -1.67 25.24 -11.61
N ASP A 84 -2.53 24.24 -11.74
CA ASP A 84 -3.95 24.45 -12.05
C ASP A 84 -4.91 23.91 -10.99
N ASN A 85 -4.41 23.40 -9.87
CA ASN A 85 -5.21 22.65 -8.90
C ASN A 85 -6.01 21.52 -9.56
N SER A 86 -5.53 20.98 -10.68
CA SER A 86 -6.23 19.97 -11.45
C SER A 86 -5.60 18.59 -11.26
N VAL A 87 -6.44 17.59 -11.37
CA VAL A 87 -6.01 16.18 -11.41
C VAL A 87 -6.28 15.67 -12.80
N SER A 88 -5.29 15.09 -13.44
CA SER A 88 -5.41 14.64 -14.83
C SER A 88 -6.48 13.56 -15.00
N SER A 89 -6.73 12.76 -13.97
CA SER A 89 -7.74 11.71 -14.00
C SER A 89 -7.94 11.03 -12.65
N VAL A 90 -9.07 10.33 -12.51
CA VAL A 90 -9.39 9.49 -11.36
C VAL A 90 -8.33 8.39 -11.16
N GLY A 91 -7.87 7.74 -12.24
CA GLY A 91 -6.84 6.71 -12.18
C GLY A 91 -5.52 7.23 -11.60
N VAL A 92 -5.08 8.41 -12.04
CA VAL A 92 -3.86 9.08 -11.52
C VAL A 92 -4.04 9.47 -10.06
N LEU A 93 -5.19 10.03 -9.70
CA LEU A 93 -5.50 10.41 -8.33
C LEU A 93 -5.32 9.23 -7.36
N TYR A 94 -5.97 8.11 -7.65
CA TYR A 94 -5.89 6.93 -6.79
C TYR A 94 -4.50 6.32 -6.73
N LEU A 95 -3.73 6.40 -7.82
CA LEU A 95 -2.33 5.95 -7.85
C LEU A 95 -1.45 6.73 -6.86
N PHE A 96 -1.66 8.05 -6.76
CA PHE A 96 -0.86 8.92 -5.90
C PHE A 96 -1.50 9.27 -4.56
N MET A 97 -2.64 8.67 -4.21
CA MET A 97 -3.27 8.84 -2.89
C MET A 97 -2.31 8.54 -1.72
N GLY A 98 -1.32 7.68 -1.92
CA GLY A 98 -0.28 7.42 -0.91
C GLY A 98 0.53 8.65 -0.52
N LEU A 99 0.88 9.52 -1.48
CA LEU A 99 1.57 10.78 -1.23
C LEU A 99 0.69 11.74 -0.44
N ILE A 100 -0.58 11.83 -0.82
CA ILE A 100 -1.55 12.73 -0.21
C ILE A 100 -1.87 12.28 1.23
N ASN A 101 -2.06 11.00 1.45
CA ASN A 101 -2.32 10.42 2.77
C ASN A 101 -1.20 10.68 3.78
N ILE A 102 0.04 10.95 3.34
CA ILE A 102 1.13 11.35 4.22
C ILE A 102 0.81 12.68 4.92
N ILE A 103 0.13 13.60 4.23
CA ILE A 103 -0.26 14.91 4.79
C ILE A 103 -1.49 14.79 5.68
N TRP A 104 -2.47 14.02 5.24
CA TRP A 104 -3.79 13.96 5.88
C TRP A 104 -3.90 12.95 7.00
N ARG A 105 -2.94 12.05 7.13
CA ARG A 105 -2.93 11.15 8.29
C ARG A 105 -2.91 11.99 9.55
N SER A 106 -4.02 11.95 10.25
CA SER A 106 -4.20 12.57 11.55
C SER A 106 -2.95 12.33 12.40
N ARG A 107 -2.28 13.41 12.74
CA ARG A 107 -1.08 13.41 13.60
C ARG A 107 -1.43 13.33 15.07
N GLY A 108 -2.70 13.02 15.42
CA GLY A 108 -3.10 12.76 16.79
C GLY A 108 -2.21 11.70 17.43
N ARG A 109 -2.35 11.48 18.73
CA ARG A 109 -1.65 10.42 19.49
C ARG A 109 -2.02 9.05 18.91
N MET A 110 -1.45 8.74 17.76
CA MET A 110 -1.54 7.37 17.22
C MET A 110 -0.85 6.45 18.20
N PRO A 111 -1.53 5.40 18.70
CA PRO A 111 -0.86 4.35 19.42
C PRO A 111 0.33 3.90 18.57
N LYS A 112 1.50 3.69 19.17
CA LYS A 112 2.75 3.29 18.49
C LYS A 112 2.58 2.06 17.57
N ASN A 113 1.41 1.41 17.60
CA ASN A 113 1.09 0.14 16.97
C ASN A 113 0.03 0.22 15.86
N LYS A 114 -0.47 1.41 15.49
CA LYS A 114 -1.69 1.54 14.67
C LYS A 114 -1.44 1.75 13.16
N LEU A 115 -0.33 1.26 12.63
CA LEU A 115 -0.02 1.47 11.21
C LEU A 115 -0.35 0.29 10.31
N ALA A 116 -0.82 -0.82 10.89
CA ALA A 116 -1.18 -2.01 10.14
C ALA A 116 -2.45 -2.64 10.72
N CYS A 117 -3.07 -3.51 9.93
CA CYS A 117 -4.13 -4.37 10.43
C CYS A 117 -3.59 -5.17 11.62
N THR A 118 -4.36 -5.27 12.68
CA THR A 118 -4.02 -6.13 13.81
C THR A 118 -4.30 -7.58 13.40
N PRO A 119 -3.35 -8.53 13.58
CA PRO A 119 -3.64 -9.94 13.39
C PRO A 119 -4.93 -10.37 14.11
N GLY A 120 -5.82 -11.07 13.41
CA GLY A 120 -7.14 -11.46 13.93
C GLY A 120 -8.28 -10.46 13.69
N SER A 121 -8.00 -9.23 13.26
CA SER A 121 -9.06 -8.29 12.82
C SER A 121 -9.63 -8.64 11.45
N LYS A 122 -8.93 -9.47 10.70
CA LYS A 122 -9.25 -9.95 9.37
C LYS A 122 -8.82 -11.42 9.29
N ILE A 123 -9.60 -12.22 8.63
CA ILE A 123 -9.32 -13.65 8.43
C ILE A 123 -9.44 -13.94 6.94
N ALA A 124 -8.39 -14.52 6.37
CA ALA A 124 -8.44 -15.17 5.07
C ALA A 124 -8.58 -16.68 5.27
N VAL A 125 -9.30 -17.32 4.38
CA VAL A 125 -9.54 -18.77 4.41
C VAL A 125 -8.99 -19.39 3.13
N SER A 126 -8.12 -20.40 3.25
CA SER A 126 -7.63 -21.14 2.10
C SER A 126 -8.68 -22.13 1.57
N PRO A 127 -8.49 -22.67 0.35
CA PRO A 127 -9.35 -23.75 -0.16
C PRO A 127 -9.38 -25.00 0.74
N GLU A 128 -8.29 -25.24 1.48
CA GLU A 128 -8.16 -26.36 2.43
C GLU A 128 -8.86 -26.08 3.77
N GLY A 129 -9.34 -24.86 3.96
CA GLY A 129 -10.06 -24.45 5.17
C GLY A 129 -9.17 -23.88 6.27
N ASP A 130 -7.88 -23.61 6.01
CA ASP A 130 -6.98 -22.98 6.97
C ASP A 130 -7.22 -21.48 7.08
N PHE A 131 -7.12 -20.95 8.31
CA PHE A 131 -7.29 -19.55 8.61
C PHE A 131 -5.95 -18.82 8.66
N PHE A 132 -5.87 -17.67 7.98
CA PHE A 132 -4.70 -16.80 7.95
C PHE A 132 -5.07 -15.37 8.38
N VAL A 133 -4.10 -14.64 8.88
CA VAL A 133 -4.31 -13.25 9.35
C VAL A 133 -4.54 -12.26 8.20
N CYS A 134 -4.24 -12.64 6.97
CA CYS A 134 -4.39 -11.78 5.78
C CYS A 134 -4.31 -12.61 4.50
N GLU A 135 -5.04 -12.22 3.48
CA GLU A 135 -4.99 -12.83 2.13
C GLU A 135 -3.65 -12.62 1.41
N LYS A 136 -2.86 -11.66 1.86
CA LYS A 136 -1.54 -11.36 1.30
C LYS A 136 -0.40 -12.16 1.94
N VAL A 137 -0.71 -12.89 2.99
CA VAL A 137 0.24 -13.74 3.72
C VAL A 137 -0.09 -15.18 3.34
N SER A 138 0.46 -15.63 2.21
CA SER A 138 0.26 -17.00 1.75
C SER A 138 0.93 -17.99 2.71
N GLN A 139 0.19 -19.02 3.12
CA GLN A 139 0.65 -20.23 3.84
C GLN A 139 1.42 -20.01 5.16
N MET A 140 1.56 -18.77 5.59
CA MET A 140 2.30 -18.44 6.79
C MET A 140 1.39 -18.38 7.99
N CYS A 141 1.80 -19.08 9.02
CA CYS A 141 1.18 -18.99 10.34
C CYS A 141 -0.35 -19.13 10.26
N SER A 142 -0.82 -20.32 9.90
CA SER A 142 -2.24 -20.65 10.10
C SER A 142 -2.62 -20.32 11.55
N ILE A 143 -3.66 -19.55 11.69
CA ILE A 143 -4.22 -19.15 13.00
C ILE A 143 -5.45 -19.97 13.37
N GLY A 144 -5.67 -21.09 12.71
CA GLY A 144 -6.77 -22.01 12.93
C GLY A 144 -7.22 -22.66 11.63
N ASN A 145 -8.32 -23.39 11.73
CA ASN A 145 -8.92 -24.13 10.62
C ASN A 145 -10.44 -24.18 10.82
N VAL A 146 -11.19 -24.39 9.74
CA VAL A 146 -12.67 -24.48 9.78
C VAL A 146 -13.18 -25.54 10.77
N ASN A 147 -12.41 -26.60 11.02
CA ASN A 147 -12.78 -27.66 11.96
C ASN A 147 -12.36 -27.36 13.41
N GLU A 148 -11.21 -26.71 13.59
CA GLU A 148 -10.60 -26.45 14.91
C GLU A 148 -10.91 -25.04 15.43
N LYS A 149 -11.52 -24.20 14.62
CA LYS A 149 -11.81 -22.78 14.89
C LYS A 149 -10.53 -21.91 14.93
N LEU A 150 -10.74 -20.65 15.33
CA LEU A 150 -9.68 -19.66 15.45
C LEU A 150 -8.85 -19.91 16.73
N ASP A 151 -7.54 -20.06 16.58
CA ASP A 151 -6.59 -20.20 17.69
C ASP A 151 -6.10 -18.81 18.15
N MET A 152 -6.71 -18.31 19.21
CA MET A 152 -6.35 -17.03 19.80
C MET A 152 -4.93 -16.99 20.37
N ASN A 153 -4.34 -18.12 20.75
CA ASN A 153 -2.95 -18.17 21.22
C ASN A 153 -1.98 -17.89 20.08
N LYS A 154 -2.25 -18.46 18.89
CA LYS A 154 -1.47 -18.16 17.69
C LYS A 154 -1.61 -16.69 17.29
N VAL A 155 -2.82 -16.14 17.30
CA VAL A 155 -3.07 -14.70 17.04
C VAL A 155 -2.29 -13.82 18.01
N ASN A 156 -2.36 -14.10 19.31
CA ASN A 156 -1.66 -13.34 20.34
C ASN A 156 -0.14 -13.45 20.20
N ARG A 157 0.38 -14.62 19.84
CA ARG A 157 1.80 -14.81 19.58
C ARG A 157 2.28 -13.90 18.44
N LEU A 158 1.59 -13.91 17.31
CA LEU A 158 1.94 -13.05 16.15
C LEU A 158 1.88 -11.57 16.50
N ASN A 159 0.86 -11.14 17.26
CA ASN A 159 0.77 -9.77 17.75
C ASN A 159 1.98 -9.41 18.61
N LYS A 160 2.37 -10.29 19.53
CA LYS A 160 3.54 -10.07 20.39
C LYS A 160 4.83 -9.97 19.60
N GLU A 161 5.08 -10.90 18.65
CA GLU A 161 6.26 -10.88 17.81
C GLU A 161 6.33 -9.56 16.99
N TYR A 162 5.22 -9.14 16.39
CA TYR A 162 5.15 -7.86 15.67
C TYR A 162 5.50 -6.67 16.56
N LEU A 163 4.94 -6.63 17.76
CA LEU A 163 5.21 -5.55 18.72
C LEU A 163 6.65 -5.54 19.21
N ASP A 164 7.24 -6.71 19.42
CA ASP A 164 8.63 -6.83 19.87
C ASP A 164 9.60 -6.36 18.78
N ILE A 165 9.35 -6.71 17.50
CA ILE A 165 10.10 -6.17 16.37
C ILE A 165 9.97 -4.64 16.31
N ARG A 166 8.75 -4.11 16.43
CA ARG A 166 8.49 -2.67 16.41
C ARG A 166 9.19 -1.93 17.55
N ARG A 167 9.17 -2.48 18.74
CA ARG A 167 9.90 -1.91 19.90
C ARG A 167 11.39 -1.89 19.68
N LYS A 168 11.94 -3.00 19.19
CA LYS A 168 13.38 -3.16 19.01
C LYS A 168 13.95 -2.27 17.90
N TYR A 169 13.26 -2.13 16.77
CA TYR A 169 13.81 -1.50 15.57
C TYR A 169 13.17 -0.18 15.18
N CYS A 170 12.00 0.16 15.73
CA CYS A 170 11.23 1.34 15.31
C CYS A 170 10.99 2.37 16.41
N SER A 171 11.39 2.13 17.68
CA SER A 171 11.17 3.06 18.80
C SER A 171 11.79 4.43 18.55
N ASP A 172 13.02 4.46 18.03
CA ASP A 172 13.79 5.67 17.78
C ASP A 172 13.86 6.06 16.29
N CYS A 173 13.03 5.42 15.47
CA CYS A 173 13.01 5.70 14.03
C CYS A 173 12.22 6.99 13.74
N SER A 174 12.86 7.96 13.10
CA SER A 174 12.27 9.27 12.75
C SER A 174 11.03 9.18 11.88
N ILE A 175 10.93 8.14 11.03
CA ILE A 175 9.79 7.93 10.13
C ILE A 175 8.75 6.96 10.69
N SER A 176 8.90 6.47 11.93
CA SER A 176 8.06 5.40 12.48
C SER A 176 6.56 5.70 12.45
N ARG A 177 6.18 6.99 12.56
CA ARG A 177 4.78 7.43 12.51
C ARG A 177 4.17 7.44 11.11
N LEU A 178 5.00 7.49 10.08
CA LEU A 178 4.58 7.52 8.67
C LEU A 178 4.80 6.17 7.98
N CYS A 179 5.62 5.31 8.59
CA CYS A 179 5.98 4.02 8.03
C CYS A 179 4.83 3.01 8.16
N SER A 180 4.35 2.50 7.01
CA SER A 180 3.22 1.56 6.91
C SER A 180 3.64 0.09 6.86
N VAL A 181 4.84 -0.25 7.34
CA VAL A 181 5.29 -1.66 7.40
C VAL A 181 4.33 -2.46 8.26
N CYS A 182 3.66 -3.42 7.65
CA CYS A 182 2.75 -4.34 8.32
C CYS A 182 3.41 -5.72 8.53
N PHE A 183 2.75 -6.58 9.28
CA PHE A 183 3.27 -7.92 9.57
C PHE A 183 3.50 -8.77 8.31
N MET A 184 2.75 -8.55 7.22
CA MET A 184 2.97 -9.21 5.93
C MET A 184 4.40 -9.01 5.41
N HIS A 185 4.95 -7.82 5.58
CA HIS A 185 6.32 -7.51 5.13
C HIS A 185 7.41 -8.09 6.03
N LEU A 186 7.03 -8.57 7.22
CA LEU A 186 7.93 -9.16 8.21
C LEU A 186 7.78 -10.67 8.28
N ALA A 187 6.81 -11.20 7.56
CA ALA A 187 6.46 -12.61 7.62
C ALA A 187 7.54 -13.47 6.92
N GLN A 188 8.01 -14.49 7.64
CA GLN A 188 8.87 -15.59 7.16
C GLN A 188 8.17 -16.88 7.57
N ASP A 189 8.36 -17.95 6.89
CA ASP A 189 7.65 -19.25 7.03
C ASP A 189 6.67 -19.40 8.23
N GLN A 190 7.14 -19.42 9.47
CA GLN A 190 6.32 -19.62 10.67
C GLN A 190 6.48 -18.53 11.73
N HIS A 191 7.21 -17.45 11.43
CA HIS A 191 7.51 -16.37 12.38
C HIS A 191 7.63 -15.02 11.67
N LEU A 192 7.73 -13.94 12.45
CA LEU A 192 8.01 -12.61 11.91
C LEU A 192 9.49 -12.26 12.08
N GLU A 193 10.10 -11.74 11.01
CA GLU A 193 11.49 -11.30 11.03
C GLU A 193 11.61 -9.85 10.54
N PHE A 194 12.59 -9.12 11.09
CA PHE A 194 12.85 -7.74 10.68
C PHE A 194 13.47 -7.68 9.30
N ASN A 195 12.78 -7.03 8.37
CA ASN A 195 13.25 -6.81 7.00
C ASN A 195 14.06 -5.52 6.92
N LYS A 196 15.40 -5.65 6.84
CA LYS A 196 16.35 -4.53 6.77
C LYS A 196 16.22 -3.75 5.46
N ASP A 197 16.04 -4.44 4.35
CA ASP A 197 16.01 -3.83 3.02
C ASP A 197 14.75 -3.00 2.86
N LEU A 198 13.59 -3.55 3.21
CA LEU A 198 12.34 -2.79 3.25
C LEU A 198 12.44 -1.58 4.18
N CYS A 199 13.10 -1.72 5.33
CA CYS A 199 13.32 -0.61 6.26
C CYS A 199 14.19 0.50 5.64
N LYS A 200 15.25 0.12 4.92
CA LYS A 200 16.11 1.04 4.17
C LYS A 200 15.33 1.78 3.09
N ASP A 201 14.54 1.07 2.30
CA ASP A 201 13.73 1.63 1.23
C ASP A 201 12.70 2.63 1.77
N ASN A 202 11.99 2.30 2.85
CA ASN A 202 11.04 3.21 3.47
C ASN A 202 11.72 4.47 4.06
N ARG A 203 12.95 4.35 4.59
CA ARG A 203 13.74 5.49 5.07
C ARG A 203 14.16 6.45 3.98
N GLN A 204 14.21 6.01 2.74
CA GLN A 204 14.44 6.86 1.56
C GLN A 204 13.12 7.37 0.97
N LEU A 205 12.17 6.48 0.78
CA LEU A 205 10.89 6.77 0.14
C LEU A 205 10.07 7.84 0.90
N ILE A 206 9.93 7.69 2.22
CA ILE A 206 9.06 8.58 3.01
C ILE A 206 9.59 10.03 3.04
N PRO A 207 10.87 10.30 3.33
CA PRO A 207 11.40 11.67 3.25
C PRO A 207 11.31 12.26 1.83
N ASN A 208 11.54 11.47 0.78
CA ASN A 208 11.40 11.92 -0.59
C ASN A 208 9.95 12.29 -0.93
N SER A 209 9.00 11.47 -0.49
CA SER A 209 7.57 11.76 -0.65
C SER A 209 7.16 13.04 0.10
N LEU A 210 7.64 13.23 1.32
CA LEU A 210 7.41 14.48 2.07
C LEU A 210 8.01 15.70 1.36
N LYS A 211 9.25 15.58 0.87
CA LYS A 211 9.91 16.63 0.10
C LYS A 211 9.10 17.02 -1.13
N THR A 212 8.62 16.04 -1.89
CA THR A 212 7.76 16.26 -3.07
C THR A 212 6.49 17.01 -2.67
N VAL A 213 5.79 16.55 -1.65
CA VAL A 213 4.55 17.17 -1.17
C VAL A 213 4.77 18.59 -0.70
N PHE A 214 5.80 18.85 0.11
CA PHE A 214 6.10 20.20 0.58
C PHE A 214 6.53 21.12 -0.54
N SER A 215 7.29 20.63 -1.53
CA SER A 215 7.64 21.42 -2.71
C SER A 215 6.41 21.84 -3.52
N VAL A 216 5.40 20.97 -3.62
CA VAL A 216 4.11 21.34 -4.25
C VAL A 216 3.41 22.42 -3.43
N LEU A 217 3.31 22.26 -2.11
CA LEU A 217 2.61 23.19 -1.22
C LEU A 217 3.31 24.55 -1.11
N GLU A 218 4.65 24.61 -1.23
CA GLU A 218 5.41 25.86 -1.28
C GLU A 218 5.09 26.69 -2.52
N ASN A 219 4.82 26.03 -3.65
CA ASN A 219 4.46 26.68 -4.92
C ASN A 219 2.96 26.96 -5.02
N ASN A 220 2.14 26.10 -4.45
CA ASN A 220 0.69 26.20 -4.44
C ASN A 220 0.11 25.65 -3.13
N PRO A 221 -0.14 26.51 -2.13
CA PRO A 221 -0.66 26.07 -0.83
C PRO A 221 -2.01 25.36 -0.89
N GLN A 222 -2.79 25.57 -1.94
CA GLN A 222 -4.13 24.97 -2.14
C GLN A 222 -4.11 23.76 -3.09
N ALA A 223 -2.93 23.31 -3.52
CA ALA A 223 -2.77 22.26 -4.52
C ALA A 223 -3.59 20.99 -4.22
N PHE A 224 -3.72 20.62 -2.96
CA PHE A 224 -4.39 19.40 -2.54
C PHE A 224 -5.85 19.58 -2.10
N ASP A 225 -6.38 20.79 -2.08
CA ASP A 225 -7.77 21.05 -1.66
C ASP A 225 -8.78 20.38 -2.58
N VAL A 226 -8.47 20.32 -3.88
CA VAL A 226 -9.30 19.64 -4.89
C VAL A 226 -9.46 18.13 -4.64
N LEU A 227 -8.59 17.57 -3.82
CA LEU A 227 -8.55 16.13 -3.53
C LEU A 227 -9.27 15.77 -2.23
N LEU A 228 -9.68 16.78 -1.45
CA LEU A 228 -10.49 16.57 -0.26
C LEU A 228 -11.94 16.32 -0.71
N PRO A 229 -12.52 15.14 -0.48
CA PRO A 229 -13.96 15.00 -0.55
C PRO A 229 -14.58 16.01 0.41
N GLU A 230 -15.63 16.71 -0.01
CA GLU A 230 -16.37 17.68 0.82
C GLU A 230 -16.79 17.09 2.18
N ASP A 231 -16.94 15.77 2.25
CA ASP A 231 -17.28 15.02 3.47
C ASP A 231 -16.10 14.80 4.43
N LEU A 232 -14.84 15.07 4.05
CA LEU A 232 -13.65 14.90 4.93
C LEU A 232 -13.33 16.15 5.76
N GLU A 233 -14.07 17.23 5.63
CA GLU A 233 -13.92 18.44 6.46
C GLU A 233 -14.29 18.25 7.93
N LYS A 234 -14.86 17.12 8.30
CA LYS A 234 -15.11 16.80 9.71
C LYS A 234 -14.12 15.78 10.20
N PRO A 235 -13.09 16.17 10.98
CA PRO A 235 -12.36 15.20 11.76
C PRO A 235 -13.35 14.52 12.71
N VAL A 236 -13.70 13.25 12.42
CA VAL A 236 -14.45 12.41 13.35
C VAL A 236 -13.48 12.08 14.52
N TYR A 237 -13.36 13.03 15.43
CA TYR A 237 -12.77 12.81 16.74
C TYR A 237 -13.62 13.52 17.77
N GLU A 238 -14.82 13.02 17.97
CA GLU A 238 -15.42 13.03 19.28
C GLU A 238 -15.19 11.63 19.87
N VAL A 239 -14.26 11.54 20.79
CA VAL A 239 -14.23 10.89 22.10
C VAL A 239 -12.82 10.88 22.64
#